data_f7276261115a280bd1acbfa9e54229f3
#
_entry.id   f7276261115a280bd1acbfa9e54229f3
#
_cell.length_a   1.000
_cell.length_b   1.000
_cell.length_c   1.000
_cell.angle_alpha   90.00
_cell.angle_beta   90.00
_cell.angle_gamma   90.00
#
_symmetry.space_group_name_H-M   'P 1'
#
loop_
_entity.id
_entity.type
_entity.pdbx_description
1 polymer ?
#
loop_
_entity_poly.entity_id
_entity_poly.type
_entity_poly.pdbx_seq_one_letter_code
_entity_poly.pdbx_strand_id
1 'polypeptide(L)'
;FRQYLELTELAADYATNYENSLTYTPEQLAEEYAANPNDYDRVSYRTFFYSYSDVQGDDADITDETKAETKALAEQMAQSVTGEEQFVALCKENAPEASVSYYDDDSYTLREDYAYSACLPATQDWLFDAARVEGDCAAMESEAGYYVVYYISRSTNDFPLVNVRHILISVSDTSDEAAMDDAKLKAEDLLAQYESGDQTEEAFAELARTNSADTGAGDGGLYENVYPGQMVTAFNDWCFDAARKSGDVGIVQTDYGYHVVYFVGYSDTTYQSYLVENALRENDYTAWVSSLTDGVTYTLNAKAAKRGGKK
;
A
#
# COMPACT_ATOMS: atom_id res chain seq x y z
N PHE A 1 28.20 11.86 27.24
CA PHE A 1 27.04 10.99 26.92
C PHE A 1 25.73 11.73 27.17
N ARG A 2 25.48 12.26 28.40
CA ARG A 2 24.24 12.97 28.72
C ARG A 2 24.01 14.19 27.80
N GLN A 3 24.98 15.03 27.60
CA GLN A 3 24.90 16.20 26.71
C GLN A 3 24.64 15.78 25.24
N TYR A 4 25.16 14.65 24.82
CA TYR A 4 24.88 14.11 23.48
C TYR A 4 23.41 13.69 23.35
N LEU A 5 22.85 13.01 24.35
CA LEU A 5 21.43 12.62 24.37
C LEU A 5 20.52 13.85 24.36
N GLU A 6 20.81 14.86 25.23
CA GLU A 6 20.05 16.11 25.28
C GLU A 6 20.04 16.85 23.92
N LEU A 7 21.19 16.89 23.21
CA LEU A 7 21.27 17.49 21.88
C LEU A 7 20.52 16.66 20.81
N THR A 8 20.53 15.33 20.94
CA THR A 8 19.81 14.47 20.00
C THR A 8 18.29 14.63 20.17
N GLU A 9 17.82 14.67 21.41
CA GLU A 9 16.40 14.93 21.73
C GLU A 9 15.97 16.31 21.21
N LEU A 10 16.76 17.36 21.49
CA LEU A 10 16.46 18.72 21.00
C LEU A 10 16.43 18.78 19.46
N ALA A 11 17.35 18.08 18.79
CA ALA A 11 17.36 18.04 17.33
C ALA A 11 16.14 17.29 16.77
N ALA A 12 15.73 16.20 17.42
CA ALA A 12 14.52 15.47 17.06
C ALA A 12 13.25 16.32 17.25
N ASP A 13 13.14 17.02 18.40
CA ASP A 13 12.02 17.93 18.67
C ASP A 13 11.98 19.08 17.65
N TYR A 14 13.14 19.63 17.29
CA TYR A 14 13.22 20.70 16.30
C TYR A 14 12.79 20.22 14.91
N ALA A 15 13.20 19.01 14.51
CA ALA A 15 12.80 18.39 13.26
C ALA A 15 11.29 18.12 13.23
N THR A 16 10.75 17.51 14.29
CA THR A 16 9.32 17.23 14.42
C THR A 16 8.48 18.53 14.40
N ASN A 17 8.94 19.59 15.09
CA ASN A 17 8.25 20.86 15.06
C ASN A 17 8.25 21.52 13.68
N TYR A 18 9.35 21.39 12.92
CA TYR A 18 9.39 21.88 11.54
C TYR A 18 8.41 21.09 10.66
N GLU A 19 8.46 19.77 10.70
CA GLU A 19 7.58 18.89 9.93
C GLU A 19 6.09 19.18 10.21
N ASN A 20 5.73 19.34 11.49
CA ASN A 20 4.37 19.66 11.91
C ASN A 20 3.93 21.09 11.52
N SER A 21 4.86 21.98 11.18
CA SER A 21 4.56 23.34 10.72
C SER A 21 4.25 23.41 9.23
N LEU A 22 4.57 22.35 8.47
CA LEU A 22 4.31 22.29 7.03
C LEU A 22 2.81 22.11 6.78
N THR A 23 2.24 23.02 6.01
CA THR A 23 0.83 22.99 5.58
C THR A 23 0.75 23.37 4.13
N TYR A 24 -0.17 22.75 3.40
CA TYR A 24 -0.35 22.96 1.97
C TYR A 24 -1.80 23.34 1.67
N THR A 25 -1.98 24.26 0.71
CA THR A 25 -3.31 24.63 0.25
C THR A 25 -3.84 23.62 -0.77
N PRO A 26 -5.15 23.52 -0.96
CA PRO A 26 -5.72 22.64 -1.99
C PRO A 26 -5.16 22.94 -3.39
N GLU A 27 -4.84 24.21 -3.69
CA GLU A 27 -4.25 24.62 -4.95
C GLU A 27 -2.85 24.05 -5.13
N GLN A 28 -2.01 24.07 -4.08
CA GLN A 28 -0.66 23.48 -4.11
C GLN A 28 -0.71 21.97 -4.32
N LEU A 29 -1.64 21.28 -3.65
CA LEU A 29 -1.84 19.83 -3.84
C LEU A 29 -2.27 19.53 -5.28
N ALA A 30 -3.20 20.31 -5.84
CA ALA A 30 -3.66 20.14 -7.21
C ALA A 30 -2.57 20.44 -8.27
N GLU A 31 -1.72 21.45 -8.04
CA GLU A 31 -0.59 21.79 -8.91
C GLU A 31 0.45 20.66 -8.93
N GLU A 32 0.81 20.13 -7.75
CA GLU A 32 1.75 19.02 -7.64
C GLU A 32 1.22 17.75 -8.32
N TYR A 33 -0.04 17.40 -8.05
CA TYR A 33 -0.67 16.25 -8.72
C TYR A 33 -0.70 16.42 -10.24
N ALA A 34 -1.08 17.61 -10.74
CA ALA A 34 -1.16 17.87 -12.17
C ALA A 34 0.23 17.82 -12.86
N ALA A 35 1.29 18.17 -12.14
CA ALA A 35 2.66 18.09 -12.65
C ALA A 35 3.17 16.63 -12.72
N ASN A 36 2.78 15.78 -11.76
CA ASN A 36 3.35 14.45 -11.54
C ASN A 36 2.27 13.37 -11.26
N PRO A 37 1.23 13.22 -12.10
CA PRO A 37 0.11 12.33 -11.80
C PRO A 37 0.54 10.85 -11.65
N ASN A 38 1.57 10.41 -12.38
CA ASN A 38 2.05 9.04 -12.34
C ASN A 38 2.66 8.64 -11.00
N ASP A 39 3.12 9.61 -10.18
CA ASP A 39 3.68 9.33 -8.86
C ASP A 39 2.59 8.96 -7.85
N TYR A 40 1.37 9.40 -8.11
CA TYR A 40 0.23 9.26 -7.19
C TYR A 40 -0.83 8.27 -7.64
N ASP A 41 -0.96 8.05 -8.95
CA ASP A 41 -1.92 7.10 -9.50
C ASP A 41 -1.50 5.65 -9.29
N ARG A 42 -2.45 4.75 -9.48
CA ARG A 42 -2.26 3.31 -9.42
C ARG A 42 -2.85 2.67 -10.67
N VAL A 43 -2.24 1.58 -11.11
CA VAL A 43 -2.74 0.79 -12.24
C VAL A 43 -2.98 -0.65 -11.83
N SER A 44 -4.02 -1.24 -12.38
CA SER A 44 -4.26 -2.67 -12.31
C SER A 44 -4.09 -3.27 -13.70
N TYR A 45 -3.38 -4.38 -13.78
CA TYR A 45 -3.05 -5.04 -15.05
C TYR A 45 -2.75 -6.51 -14.84
N ARG A 46 -2.79 -7.29 -15.93
CA ARG A 46 -2.26 -8.65 -15.95
C ARG A 46 -0.99 -8.70 -16.76
N THR A 47 -0.12 -9.66 -16.44
CA THR A 47 1.15 -9.83 -17.16
C THR A 47 1.49 -11.29 -17.35
N PHE A 48 2.07 -11.58 -18.52
CA PHE A 48 2.68 -12.84 -18.88
C PHE A 48 4.09 -12.58 -19.42
N PHE A 49 5.01 -13.51 -19.22
CA PHE A 49 6.39 -13.34 -19.64
C PHE A 49 6.86 -14.49 -20.55
N TYR A 50 7.29 -14.14 -21.75
CA TYR A 50 8.02 -15.05 -22.64
C TYR A 50 9.52 -14.83 -22.44
N SER A 51 10.21 -15.79 -21.85
CA SER A 51 11.66 -15.75 -21.68
C SER A 51 12.37 -16.14 -22.96
N TYR A 52 13.50 -15.50 -23.25
CA TYR A 52 14.39 -15.97 -24.33
C TYR A 52 14.90 -17.39 -24.08
N SER A 53 15.12 -17.78 -22.82
CA SER A 53 15.58 -19.14 -22.47
C SER A 53 14.53 -20.20 -22.74
N ASP A 54 13.24 -19.88 -22.66
CA ASP A 54 12.17 -20.84 -22.96
C ASP A 54 12.12 -21.19 -24.45
N VAL A 55 12.56 -20.27 -25.32
CA VAL A 55 12.61 -20.45 -26.77
C VAL A 55 13.89 -21.14 -27.23
N GLN A 56 15.04 -20.77 -26.64
CA GLN A 56 16.36 -21.24 -27.11
C GLN A 56 16.99 -22.33 -26.24
N GLY A 57 16.57 -22.45 -24.97
CA GLY A 57 17.18 -23.30 -23.94
C GLY A 57 18.22 -22.56 -23.07
N ASP A 58 18.44 -23.06 -21.86
CA ASP A 58 19.14 -22.35 -20.78
C ASP A 58 20.63 -22.09 -21.01
N ASP A 59 21.31 -22.87 -21.85
CA ASP A 59 22.77 -22.85 -22.02
C ASP A 59 23.24 -22.19 -23.34
N ALA A 60 22.35 -21.62 -24.11
CA ALA A 60 22.70 -21.03 -25.40
C ALA A 60 22.78 -19.50 -25.37
N ASP A 61 23.69 -18.91 -26.14
CA ASP A 61 23.74 -17.45 -26.33
C ASP A 61 22.45 -16.96 -27.01
N ILE A 62 21.83 -15.91 -26.47
CA ILE A 62 20.61 -15.30 -27.04
C ILE A 62 20.95 -14.67 -28.40
N THR A 63 20.37 -15.24 -29.44
CA THR A 63 20.59 -14.79 -30.84
C THR A 63 19.50 -13.78 -31.27
N ASP A 64 19.76 -13.07 -32.38
CA ASP A 64 18.77 -12.17 -32.98
C ASP A 64 17.53 -12.97 -33.49
N GLU A 65 17.72 -14.25 -33.88
CA GLU A 65 16.64 -15.14 -34.29
C GLU A 65 15.74 -15.48 -33.07
N THR A 66 16.33 -15.83 -31.94
CA THR A 66 15.60 -16.08 -30.66
C THR A 66 14.79 -14.86 -30.24
N LYS A 67 15.38 -13.68 -30.30
CA LYS A 67 14.68 -12.42 -29.99
C LYS A 67 13.48 -12.18 -30.91
N ALA A 68 13.67 -12.41 -32.22
CA ALA A 68 12.62 -12.23 -33.21
C ALA A 68 11.48 -13.25 -33.02
N GLU A 69 11.79 -14.50 -32.70
CA GLU A 69 10.81 -15.54 -32.44
C GLU A 69 10.02 -15.24 -31.15
N THR A 70 10.69 -14.93 -30.05
CA THR A 70 10.06 -14.56 -28.78
C THR A 70 9.15 -13.34 -28.95
N LYS A 71 9.62 -12.33 -29.69
CA LYS A 71 8.81 -11.17 -30.05
C LYS A 71 7.54 -11.56 -30.78
N ALA A 72 7.66 -12.42 -31.80
CA ALA A 72 6.52 -12.84 -32.59
C ALA A 72 5.48 -13.59 -31.75
N LEU A 73 5.91 -14.45 -30.83
CA LEU A 73 5.03 -15.14 -29.88
C LEU A 73 4.28 -14.16 -28.99
N ALA A 74 5.00 -13.19 -28.41
CA ALA A 74 4.40 -12.20 -27.53
C ALA A 74 3.42 -11.26 -28.27
N GLU A 75 3.77 -10.80 -29.46
CA GLU A 75 2.89 -9.98 -30.30
C GLU A 75 1.67 -10.75 -30.79
N GLN A 76 1.82 -12.04 -31.13
CA GLN A 76 0.70 -12.90 -31.51
C GLN A 76 -0.26 -13.09 -30.34
N MET A 77 0.25 -13.38 -29.13
CA MET A 77 -0.58 -13.47 -27.94
C MET A 77 -1.32 -12.15 -27.71
N ALA A 78 -0.63 -11.02 -27.69
CA ALA A 78 -1.25 -9.72 -27.45
C ALA A 78 -2.37 -9.38 -28.45
N GLN A 79 -2.19 -9.73 -29.74
CA GLN A 79 -3.18 -9.51 -30.80
C GLN A 79 -4.39 -10.47 -30.69
N SER A 80 -4.24 -11.62 -30.02
CA SER A 80 -5.29 -12.64 -29.89
C SER A 80 -6.22 -12.35 -28.73
N VAL A 81 -5.82 -11.46 -27.79
CA VAL A 81 -6.59 -11.12 -26.58
C VAL A 81 -7.82 -10.30 -26.97
N THR A 82 -9.00 -10.75 -26.54
CA THR A 82 -10.29 -10.05 -26.72
C THR A 82 -10.96 -9.68 -25.40
N GLY A 83 -10.33 -10.01 -24.26
CA GLY A 83 -10.81 -9.72 -22.92
C GLY A 83 -9.96 -10.39 -21.85
N GLU A 84 -10.20 -10.03 -20.60
CA GLU A 84 -9.40 -10.46 -19.46
C GLU A 84 -9.40 -11.98 -19.25
N GLU A 85 -10.57 -12.63 -19.29
CA GLU A 85 -10.69 -14.08 -19.16
C GLU A 85 -9.86 -14.81 -20.23
N GLN A 86 -9.86 -14.28 -21.46
CA GLN A 86 -9.08 -14.89 -22.55
C GLN A 86 -7.58 -14.67 -22.31
N PHE A 87 -7.16 -13.51 -21.80
CA PHE A 87 -5.77 -13.29 -21.44
C PHE A 87 -5.27 -14.35 -20.46
N VAL A 88 -6.03 -14.63 -19.39
CA VAL A 88 -5.69 -15.68 -18.39
C VAL A 88 -5.61 -17.07 -19.04
N ALA A 89 -6.57 -17.40 -19.91
CA ALA A 89 -6.55 -18.68 -20.64
C ALA A 89 -5.30 -18.81 -21.53
N LEU A 90 -4.95 -17.76 -22.26
CA LEU A 90 -3.74 -17.72 -23.10
C LEU A 90 -2.45 -17.80 -22.29
N CYS A 91 -2.40 -17.20 -21.10
CA CYS A 91 -1.26 -17.35 -20.18
C CYS A 91 -1.02 -18.83 -19.85
N LYS A 92 -2.07 -19.55 -19.49
CA LYS A 92 -1.99 -20.99 -19.18
C LYS A 92 -1.63 -21.84 -20.41
N GLU A 93 -2.18 -21.53 -21.58
CA GLU A 93 -1.90 -22.25 -22.83
C GLU A 93 -0.44 -22.09 -23.27
N ASN A 94 0.14 -20.91 -23.06
CA ASN A 94 1.51 -20.58 -23.48
C ASN A 94 2.56 -20.79 -22.38
N ALA A 95 2.15 -21.15 -21.16
CA ALA A 95 3.06 -21.38 -20.05
C ALA A 95 3.97 -22.61 -20.30
N PRO A 96 5.27 -22.52 -19.94
CA PRO A 96 6.14 -23.69 -19.91
C PRO A 96 5.57 -24.80 -19.03
N GLU A 97 5.77 -26.08 -19.44
CA GLU A 97 5.24 -27.25 -18.72
C GLU A 97 5.56 -27.23 -17.22
N ALA A 98 6.74 -26.75 -16.85
CA ALA A 98 7.19 -26.67 -15.46
C ALA A 98 6.42 -25.63 -14.61
N SER A 99 5.80 -24.64 -15.23
CA SER A 99 5.13 -23.52 -14.54
C SER A 99 3.62 -23.45 -14.80
N VAL A 100 3.08 -24.29 -15.66
CA VAL A 100 1.65 -24.25 -16.06
C VAL A 100 0.70 -24.31 -14.86
N SER A 101 1.06 -25.04 -13.79
CA SER A 101 0.23 -25.17 -12.59
C SER A 101 0.07 -23.88 -11.79
N TYR A 102 0.98 -22.90 -11.92
CA TYR A 102 0.84 -21.60 -11.28
C TYR A 102 -0.34 -20.80 -11.87
N TYR A 103 -0.65 -21.02 -13.14
CA TYR A 103 -1.75 -20.37 -13.85
C TYR A 103 -3.12 -21.02 -13.58
N ASP A 104 -3.20 -22.00 -12.68
CA ASP A 104 -4.47 -22.48 -12.11
C ASP A 104 -5.03 -21.48 -11.08
N ASP A 105 -4.18 -20.63 -10.52
CA ASP A 105 -4.56 -19.50 -9.68
C ASP A 105 -4.71 -18.25 -10.57
N ASP A 106 -5.93 -17.74 -10.67
CA ASP A 106 -6.25 -16.56 -11.48
C ASP A 106 -5.47 -15.32 -11.02
N SER A 107 -5.16 -15.22 -9.72
CA SER A 107 -4.40 -14.12 -9.15
C SER A 107 -2.92 -14.10 -9.58
N TYR A 108 -2.38 -15.21 -10.09
CA TYR A 108 -0.96 -15.30 -10.42
C TYR A 108 -0.51 -14.27 -11.46
N THR A 109 -1.35 -13.97 -12.45
CA THR A 109 -1.08 -12.98 -13.49
C THR A 109 -1.47 -11.55 -13.10
N LEU A 110 -2.29 -11.39 -12.06
CA LEU A 110 -2.87 -10.11 -11.66
C LEU A 110 -1.90 -9.25 -10.87
N ARG A 111 -1.93 -7.96 -11.15
CA ARG A 111 -1.23 -6.90 -10.44
C ARG A 111 -2.25 -5.81 -10.14
N GLU A 112 -2.68 -5.68 -8.88
CA GLU A 112 -3.69 -4.71 -8.46
C GLU A 112 -3.05 -3.53 -7.76
N ASP A 113 -3.53 -2.33 -8.06
CA ASP A 113 -3.12 -1.06 -7.41
C ASP A 113 -1.60 -0.81 -7.38
N TYR A 114 -0.91 -1.14 -8.46
CA TYR A 114 0.52 -0.94 -8.57
C TYR A 114 0.87 0.53 -8.82
N ALA A 115 1.78 1.06 -8.01
CA ALA A 115 2.42 2.35 -8.25
C ALA A 115 3.34 2.27 -9.49
N TYR A 116 3.60 3.41 -10.12
CA TYR A 116 4.54 3.51 -11.24
C TYR A 116 5.90 2.86 -10.92
N SER A 117 6.47 3.20 -9.76
CA SER A 117 7.77 2.65 -9.33
C SER A 117 7.76 1.14 -9.01
N ALA A 118 6.59 0.56 -8.76
CA ALA A 118 6.43 -0.87 -8.49
C ALA A 118 6.20 -1.70 -9.77
N CYS A 119 5.83 -1.06 -10.88
CA CYS A 119 5.68 -1.72 -12.16
C CYS A 119 7.04 -2.15 -12.73
N LEU A 120 7.03 -3.17 -13.59
CA LEU A 120 8.23 -3.61 -14.31
C LEU A 120 8.75 -2.47 -15.19
N PRO A 121 10.04 -2.12 -15.18
CA PRO A 121 10.57 -0.98 -15.91
C PRO A 121 10.20 -0.94 -17.39
N ALA A 122 10.13 -2.10 -18.05
CA ALA A 122 9.74 -2.22 -19.45
C ALA A 122 8.27 -1.85 -19.72
N THR A 123 7.42 -1.80 -18.69
CA THR A 123 5.97 -1.63 -18.83
C THR A 123 5.44 -0.31 -18.25
N GLN A 124 6.25 0.39 -17.46
CA GLN A 124 5.85 1.59 -16.68
C GLN A 124 5.21 2.67 -17.56
N ASP A 125 5.93 3.14 -18.56
CA ASP A 125 5.48 4.24 -19.41
C ASP A 125 4.22 3.88 -20.21
N TRP A 126 4.13 2.61 -20.64
CA TRP A 126 2.96 2.14 -21.37
C TRP A 126 1.73 2.05 -20.49
N LEU A 127 1.89 1.50 -19.26
CA LEU A 127 0.80 1.35 -18.30
C LEU A 127 0.26 2.71 -17.84
N PHE A 128 1.13 3.71 -17.70
CA PHE A 128 0.76 5.05 -17.20
C PHE A 128 0.52 6.07 -18.32
N ASP A 129 0.52 5.66 -19.58
CA ASP A 129 0.09 6.53 -20.68
C ASP A 129 -1.40 6.87 -20.51
N ALA A 130 -1.72 8.17 -20.54
CA ALA A 130 -3.08 8.68 -20.39
C ALA A 130 -4.07 8.20 -21.48
N ALA A 131 -3.55 7.66 -22.59
CA ALA A 131 -4.37 7.10 -23.66
C ALA A 131 -4.82 5.66 -23.41
N ARG A 132 -4.33 5.00 -22.35
CA ARG A 132 -4.72 3.61 -22.04
C ARG A 132 -6.19 3.50 -21.68
N VAL A 133 -6.80 2.46 -22.22
CA VAL A 133 -8.18 2.09 -21.90
C VAL A 133 -8.25 0.61 -21.53
N GLU A 134 -9.24 0.25 -20.74
CA GLU A 134 -9.50 -1.16 -20.37
C GLU A 134 -9.52 -2.05 -21.63
N GLY A 135 -8.79 -3.17 -21.56
CA GLY A 135 -8.67 -4.11 -22.66
C GLY A 135 -7.46 -3.87 -23.57
N ASP A 136 -6.74 -2.75 -23.44
CA ASP A 136 -5.49 -2.56 -24.18
C ASP A 136 -4.51 -3.69 -23.82
N CYS A 137 -3.91 -4.29 -24.86
CA CYS A 137 -2.93 -5.36 -24.69
C CYS A 137 -1.74 -5.15 -25.62
N ALA A 138 -0.52 -5.29 -25.07
CA ALA A 138 0.70 -5.11 -25.86
C ALA A 138 1.83 -6.01 -25.36
N ALA A 139 2.80 -6.25 -26.28
CA ALA A 139 4.05 -6.93 -25.99
C ALA A 139 5.17 -5.89 -25.81
N MET A 140 5.99 -6.03 -24.78
CA MET A 140 7.07 -5.11 -24.41
C MET A 140 8.37 -5.85 -24.17
N GLU A 141 9.43 -5.38 -24.82
CA GLU A 141 10.76 -5.96 -24.71
C GLU A 141 11.39 -5.65 -23.33
N SER A 142 12.06 -6.64 -22.78
CA SER A 142 12.96 -6.51 -21.64
C SER A 142 14.30 -7.16 -21.94
N GLU A 143 15.25 -7.08 -21.01
CA GLU A 143 16.56 -7.69 -21.19
C GLU A 143 16.51 -9.24 -21.34
N ALA A 144 15.51 -9.91 -20.72
CA ALA A 144 15.41 -11.35 -20.64
C ALA A 144 14.30 -11.97 -21.51
N GLY A 145 13.51 -11.16 -22.21
CA GLY A 145 12.37 -11.64 -22.99
C GLY A 145 11.34 -10.55 -23.23
N TYR A 146 10.10 -10.98 -23.45
CA TYR A 146 8.96 -10.08 -23.71
C TYR A 146 7.87 -10.27 -22.67
N TYR A 147 7.40 -9.15 -22.10
CA TYR A 147 6.16 -9.10 -21.32
C TYR A 147 4.97 -8.88 -22.24
N VAL A 148 3.91 -9.66 -22.07
CA VAL A 148 2.59 -9.37 -22.61
C VAL A 148 1.76 -8.81 -21.47
N VAL A 149 1.23 -7.61 -21.64
CA VAL A 149 0.52 -6.87 -20.59
C VAL A 149 -0.89 -6.55 -21.07
N TYR A 150 -1.87 -6.88 -20.23
CA TYR A 150 -3.28 -6.55 -20.43
C TYR A 150 -3.67 -5.49 -19.39
N TYR A 151 -4.10 -4.33 -19.86
CA TYR A 151 -4.48 -3.21 -19.03
C TYR A 151 -5.91 -3.36 -18.51
N ILE A 152 -6.10 -3.23 -17.18
CA ILE A 152 -7.41 -3.32 -16.54
C ILE A 152 -7.92 -1.92 -16.21
N SER A 153 -7.18 -1.15 -15.39
CA SER A 153 -7.67 0.14 -14.92
C SER A 153 -6.55 1.05 -14.42
N ARG A 154 -6.89 2.34 -14.29
CA ARG A 154 -6.11 3.33 -13.57
C ARG A 154 -6.98 3.99 -12.52
N SER A 155 -6.49 4.05 -11.30
CA SER A 155 -7.07 4.81 -10.20
C SER A 155 -6.29 6.08 -9.99
N THR A 156 -6.99 7.21 -9.95
CA THR A 156 -6.41 8.50 -9.54
C THR A 156 -6.38 8.65 -8.03
N ASN A 157 -6.85 7.67 -7.28
CA ASN A 157 -6.97 7.68 -5.82
C ASN A 157 -7.84 8.84 -5.27
N ASP A 158 -8.70 9.41 -6.12
CA ASP A 158 -9.63 10.49 -5.74
C ASP A 158 -10.89 9.93 -5.07
N PHE A 159 -10.69 9.24 -3.95
CA PHE A 159 -11.75 8.77 -3.07
C PHE A 159 -11.44 9.20 -1.62
N PRO A 160 -12.48 9.46 -0.81
CA PRO A 160 -12.28 9.93 0.56
C PRO A 160 -11.64 8.86 1.44
N LEU A 161 -10.77 9.29 2.33
CA LEU A 161 -10.30 8.47 3.45
C LEU A 161 -11.43 8.23 4.45
N VAL A 162 -11.24 7.30 5.38
CA VAL A 162 -12.27 6.97 6.36
C VAL A 162 -11.79 7.26 7.78
N ASN A 163 -12.75 7.65 8.64
CA ASN A 163 -12.53 7.79 10.07
C ASN A 163 -13.29 6.68 10.78
N VAL A 164 -12.62 6.01 11.69
CA VAL A 164 -13.19 4.89 12.47
C VAL A 164 -12.79 4.97 13.92
N ARG A 165 -13.61 4.36 14.80
CA ARG A 165 -13.19 4.02 16.15
C ARG A 165 -13.15 2.52 16.30
N HIS A 166 -12.27 2.01 17.16
CA HIS A 166 -12.29 0.58 17.46
C HIS A 166 -11.94 0.26 18.91
N ILE A 167 -12.37 -0.89 19.31
CA ILE A 167 -12.05 -1.52 20.59
C ILE A 167 -11.33 -2.83 20.28
N LEU A 168 -10.05 -2.94 20.65
CA LEU A 168 -9.29 -4.17 20.48
C LEU A 168 -9.43 -5.04 21.73
N ILE A 169 -9.89 -6.25 21.55
CA ILE A 169 -9.81 -7.34 22.52
C ILE A 169 -8.63 -8.23 22.09
N SER A 170 -7.46 -7.92 22.62
CA SER A 170 -6.21 -8.56 22.19
C SER A 170 -6.09 -9.99 22.68
N VAL A 171 -5.57 -10.87 21.83
CA VAL A 171 -5.21 -12.25 22.14
C VAL A 171 -3.74 -12.45 21.80
N SER A 172 -2.93 -12.87 22.76
CA SER A 172 -1.49 -13.01 22.56
C SER A 172 -1.08 -14.24 21.74
N ASP A 173 -1.93 -15.26 21.72
CA ASP A 173 -1.77 -16.48 20.92
C ASP A 173 -3.11 -16.80 20.24
N THR A 174 -3.25 -16.37 19.01
CA THR A 174 -4.48 -16.54 18.22
C THR A 174 -4.69 -17.98 17.72
N SER A 175 -3.74 -18.88 17.96
CA SER A 175 -3.92 -20.32 17.79
C SER A 175 -4.61 -21.01 18.99
N ASP A 176 -4.74 -20.32 20.13
CA ASP A 176 -5.53 -20.77 21.28
C ASP A 176 -7.02 -20.49 21.00
N GLU A 177 -7.74 -21.51 20.58
CA GLU A 177 -9.17 -21.43 20.25
C GLU A 177 -10.01 -20.95 21.45
N ALA A 178 -9.67 -21.37 22.68
CA ALA A 178 -10.41 -20.95 23.86
C ALA A 178 -10.21 -19.45 24.17
N ALA A 179 -8.99 -18.94 24.01
CA ALA A 179 -8.70 -17.52 24.17
C ALA A 179 -9.39 -16.67 23.08
N MET A 180 -9.46 -17.18 21.86
CA MET A 180 -10.19 -16.54 20.77
C MET A 180 -11.70 -16.54 20.99
N ASP A 181 -12.28 -17.64 21.49
CA ASP A 181 -13.71 -17.71 21.82
C ASP A 181 -14.06 -16.74 22.95
N ASP A 182 -13.24 -16.65 24.01
CA ASP A 182 -13.43 -15.71 25.12
C ASP A 182 -13.35 -14.25 24.61
N ALA A 183 -12.41 -13.93 23.73
CA ALA A 183 -12.26 -12.60 23.12
C ALA A 183 -13.48 -12.26 22.25
N LYS A 184 -13.98 -13.22 21.48
CA LYS A 184 -15.19 -13.07 20.68
C LYS A 184 -16.42 -12.76 21.53
N LEU A 185 -16.64 -13.54 22.59
CA LEU A 185 -17.76 -13.31 23.51
C LEU A 185 -17.69 -11.93 24.16
N LYS A 186 -16.49 -11.46 24.50
CA LYS A 186 -16.28 -10.11 25.03
C LYS A 186 -16.57 -9.03 23.99
N ALA A 187 -16.19 -9.24 22.73
CA ALA A 187 -16.52 -8.32 21.64
C ALA A 187 -18.03 -8.24 21.39
N GLU A 188 -18.71 -9.38 21.40
CA GLU A 188 -20.18 -9.48 21.29
C GLU A 188 -20.88 -8.79 22.46
N ASP A 189 -20.39 -8.94 23.70
CA ASP A 189 -20.94 -8.26 24.87
C ASP A 189 -20.77 -6.73 24.78
N LEU A 190 -19.59 -6.24 24.34
CA LEU A 190 -19.34 -4.82 24.15
C LEU A 190 -20.22 -4.22 23.04
N LEU A 191 -20.40 -4.95 21.94
CA LEU A 191 -21.31 -4.53 20.88
C LEU A 191 -22.76 -4.47 21.41
N ALA A 192 -23.21 -5.48 22.15
CA ALA A 192 -24.56 -5.47 22.74
C ALA A 192 -24.75 -4.35 23.77
N GLN A 193 -23.72 -4.01 24.55
CA GLN A 193 -23.75 -2.87 25.46
C GLN A 193 -23.93 -1.56 24.68
N TYR A 194 -23.20 -1.36 23.59
CA TYR A 194 -23.35 -0.21 22.72
C TYR A 194 -24.75 -0.13 22.10
N GLU A 195 -25.23 -1.23 21.52
CA GLU A 195 -26.55 -1.31 20.85
C GLU A 195 -27.74 -1.10 21.81
N SER A 196 -27.58 -1.46 23.08
CA SER A 196 -28.59 -1.24 24.12
C SER A 196 -28.54 0.15 24.76
N GLY A 197 -27.47 0.91 24.49
CA GLY A 197 -27.23 2.26 25.02
C GLY A 197 -27.69 3.38 24.08
N ASP A 198 -27.03 4.52 24.20
CA ASP A 198 -27.38 5.74 23.43
C ASP A 198 -26.98 5.67 21.94
N GLN A 199 -26.20 4.68 21.53
CA GLN A 199 -25.74 4.44 20.16
C GLN A 199 -25.11 5.68 19.49
N THR A 200 -24.42 6.51 20.28
CA THR A 200 -23.70 7.68 19.80
C THR A 200 -22.21 7.37 19.64
N GLU A 201 -21.51 8.14 18.83
CA GLU A 201 -20.07 8.03 18.68
C GLU A 201 -19.33 8.19 20.03
N GLU A 202 -19.80 9.14 20.89
CA GLU A 202 -19.20 9.36 22.20
C GLU A 202 -19.45 8.16 23.16
N ALA A 203 -20.62 7.53 23.10
CA ALA A 203 -20.89 6.30 23.87
C ALA A 203 -19.93 5.17 23.47
N PHE A 204 -19.63 5.04 22.16
CA PHE A 204 -18.63 4.09 21.67
C PHE A 204 -17.22 4.45 22.15
N ALA A 205 -16.85 5.73 22.09
CA ALA A 205 -15.55 6.23 22.56
C ALA A 205 -15.32 5.92 24.06
N GLU A 206 -16.33 6.05 24.91
CA GLU A 206 -16.26 5.71 26.34
C GLU A 206 -16.03 4.21 26.57
N LEU A 207 -16.70 3.35 25.76
CA LEU A 207 -16.43 1.91 25.78
C LEU A 207 -15.00 1.58 25.37
N ALA A 208 -14.48 2.30 24.33
CA ALA A 208 -13.12 2.11 23.87
C ALA A 208 -12.08 2.53 24.92
N ARG A 209 -12.26 3.68 25.58
CA ARG A 209 -11.38 4.15 26.67
C ARG A 209 -11.27 3.14 27.81
N THR A 210 -12.36 2.43 28.07
CA THR A 210 -12.43 1.50 29.22
C THR A 210 -11.98 0.09 28.89
N ASN A 211 -12.19 -0.37 27.65
CA ASN A 211 -12.09 -1.79 27.31
C ASN A 211 -11.05 -2.13 26.22
N SER A 212 -10.58 -1.13 25.46
CA SER A 212 -9.63 -1.38 24.38
C SER A 212 -8.24 -1.67 24.90
N ALA A 213 -7.60 -2.69 24.35
CA ALA A 213 -6.17 -2.97 24.53
C ALA A 213 -5.27 -2.21 23.55
N ASP A 214 -5.85 -1.44 22.64
CA ASP A 214 -5.12 -0.64 21.68
C ASP A 214 -4.52 0.62 22.29
N THR A 215 -3.39 1.10 21.73
CA THR A 215 -2.71 2.32 22.19
C THR A 215 -3.55 3.59 22.00
N GLY A 216 -4.47 3.61 21.03
CA GLY A 216 -5.43 4.68 20.78
C GLY A 216 -6.63 4.72 21.71
N ALA A 217 -6.70 3.81 22.70
CA ALA A 217 -7.83 3.74 23.65
C ALA A 217 -8.08 5.06 24.39
N GLY A 218 -7.03 5.82 24.71
CA GLY A 218 -7.12 7.12 25.41
C GLY A 218 -7.96 8.13 24.64
N ASP A 219 -7.89 8.13 23.33
CA ASP A 219 -8.65 9.00 22.42
C ASP A 219 -10.01 8.39 22.02
N GLY A 220 -10.47 7.36 22.76
CA GLY A 220 -11.70 6.66 22.46
C GLY A 220 -11.59 5.78 21.21
N GLY A 221 -10.39 5.25 20.94
CA GLY A 221 -10.10 4.36 19.83
C GLY A 221 -10.22 5.00 18.44
N LEU A 222 -10.09 6.33 18.33
CA LEU A 222 -10.21 7.06 17.06
C LEU A 222 -8.97 6.87 16.18
N TYR A 223 -9.22 6.55 14.91
CA TYR A 223 -8.29 6.59 13.81
C TYR A 223 -8.86 7.46 12.69
N GLU A 224 -8.18 8.56 12.39
CA GLU A 224 -8.58 9.50 11.34
C GLU A 224 -7.76 9.25 10.06
N ASN A 225 -8.38 9.54 8.93
CA ASN A 225 -7.73 9.46 7.62
C ASN A 225 -7.12 8.09 7.33
N VAL A 226 -7.83 7.03 7.70
CA VAL A 226 -7.42 5.66 7.36
C VAL A 226 -7.48 5.48 5.85
N TYR A 227 -6.40 5.00 5.26
CA TYR A 227 -6.29 4.74 3.83
C TYR A 227 -6.23 3.23 3.53
N PRO A 228 -6.57 2.79 2.31
CA PRO A 228 -6.54 1.39 1.93
C PRO A 228 -5.16 0.76 2.12
N GLY A 229 -5.12 -0.39 2.79
CA GLY A 229 -3.88 -1.11 3.08
C GLY A 229 -3.12 -0.64 4.33
N GLN A 230 -3.59 0.39 5.02
CA GLN A 230 -2.99 0.84 6.29
C GLN A 230 -3.22 -0.16 7.42
N MET A 231 -4.39 -0.77 7.43
CA MET A 231 -4.80 -1.74 8.46
C MET A 231 -4.66 -3.17 7.94
N VAL A 232 -4.65 -4.15 8.84
CA VAL A 232 -4.69 -5.57 8.47
C VAL A 232 -5.94 -5.88 7.63
N THR A 233 -5.81 -6.85 6.70
CA THR A 233 -6.77 -7.10 5.63
C THR A 233 -8.23 -7.12 6.08
N ALA A 234 -8.58 -7.93 7.06
CA ALA A 234 -9.97 -8.05 7.52
C ALA A 234 -10.55 -6.73 8.08
N PHE A 235 -9.72 -5.93 8.76
CA PHE A 235 -10.11 -4.62 9.28
C PHE A 235 -10.24 -3.60 8.13
N ASN A 236 -9.28 -3.62 7.20
CA ASN A 236 -9.32 -2.80 5.99
C ASN A 236 -10.59 -3.04 5.18
N ASP A 237 -10.90 -4.31 4.88
CA ASP A 237 -12.07 -4.69 4.07
C ASP A 237 -13.37 -4.24 4.73
N TRP A 238 -13.44 -4.33 6.07
CA TRP A 238 -14.60 -3.82 6.79
C TRP A 238 -14.73 -2.30 6.67
N CYS A 239 -13.64 -1.54 6.78
CA CYS A 239 -13.64 -0.08 6.70
C CYS A 239 -14.00 0.43 5.31
N PHE A 240 -13.53 -0.24 4.25
CA PHE A 240 -13.69 0.19 2.86
C PHE A 240 -14.83 -0.52 2.11
N ASP A 241 -15.70 -1.26 2.82
CA ASP A 241 -16.93 -1.78 2.22
C ASP A 241 -17.80 -0.60 1.73
N ALA A 242 -18.10 -0.58 0.43
CA ALA A 242 -18.86 0.50 -0.22
C ALA A 242 -20.27 0.70 0.33
N ALA A 243 -20.82 -0.29 1.05
CA ALA A 243 -22.12 -0.17 1.70
C ALA A 243 -22.05 0.54 3.06
N ARG A 244 -20.87 0.83 3.60
CA ARG A 244 -20.64 1.38 4.93
C ARG A 244 -21.21 2.79 5.08
N LYS A 245 -21.84 3.04 6.22
CA LYS A 245 -22.44 4.33 6.56
C LYS A 245 -22.01 4.77 7.95
N SER A 246 -21.94 6.08 8.17
CA SER A 246 -21.69 6.65 9.49
C SER A 246 -22.65 6.08 10.53
N GLY A 247 -22.09 5.61 11.65
CA GLY A 247 -22.81 4.94 12.72
C GLY A 247 -22.88 3.42 12.57
N ASP A 248 -22.42 2.83 11.47
CA ASP A 248 -22.32 1.37 11.34
C ASP A 248 -21.31 0.81 12.36
N VAL A 249 -21.68 -0.31 12.97
CA VAL A 249 -20.82 -1.04 13.92
C VAL A 249 -20.69 -2.49 13.51
N GLY A 250 -19.59 -3.11 13.88
CA GLY A 250 -19.38 -4.53 13.59
C GLY A 250 -18.21 -5.13 14.35
N ILE A 251 -18.08 -6.45 14.26
CA ILE A 251 -16.97 -7.20 14.85
C ILE A 251 -16.10 -7.73 13.72
N VAL A 252 -14.79 -7.52 13.86
CA VAL A 252 -13.78 -7.99 12.93
C VAL A 252 -12.76 -8.84 13.65
N GLN A 253 -12.48 -10.03 13.13
CA GLN A 253 -11.42 -10.91 13.62
C GLN A 253 -10.12 -10.63 12.86
N THR A 254 -9.01 -10.55 13.58
CA THR A 254 -7.66 -10.38 13.01
C THR A 254 -6.66 -11.25 13.75
N ASP A 255 -5.40 -11.22 13.31
CA ASP A 255 -4.28 -11.87 13.99
C ASP A 255 -3.91 -11.24 15.35
N TYR A 256 -4.58 -10.15 15.74
CA TYR A 256 -4.41 -9.52 17.05
C TYR A 256 -5.53 -9.90 18.05
N GLY A 257 -6.60 -10.55 17.58
CA GLY A 257 -7.80 -10.88 18.32
C GLY A 257 -9.06 -10.36 17.66
N TYR A 258 -10.00 -9.82 18.44
CA TYR A 258 -11.24 -9.27 17.94
C TYR A 258 -11.31 -7.76 18.11
N HIS A 259 -11.84 -7.10 17.10
CA HIS A 259 -12.12 -5.67 17.12
C HIS A 259 -13.62 -5.42 17.06
N VAL A 260 -14.14 -4.57 17.94
CA VAL A 260 -15.43 -3.92 17.70
C VAL A 260 -15.13 -2.63 17.00
N VAL A 261 -15.70 -2.39 15.82
CA VAL A 261 -15.40 -1.24 14.95
C VAL A 261 -16.65 -0.39 14.80
N TYR A 262 -16.49 0.92 14.88
CA TYR A 262 -17.51 1.93 14.62
C TYR A 262 -17.05 2.81 13.45
N PHE A 263 -17.88 2.92 12.42
CA PHE A 263 -17.61 3.78 11.27
C PHE A 263 -18.04 5.22 11.56
N VAL A 264 -17.08 6.11 11.79
CA VAL A 264 -17.36 7.52 12.05
C VAL A 264 -17.88 8.20 10.78
N GLY A 265 -17.23 7.94 9.67
CA GLY A 265 -17.61 8.51 8.38
C GLY A 265 -16.43 8.66 7.43
N TYR A 266 -16.73 9.28 6.30
CA TYR A 266 -15.71 9.66 5.33
C TYR A 266 -15.02 10.96 5.75
N SER A 267 -13.71 11.04 5.49
CA SER A 267 -12.92 12.25 5.67
C SER A 267 -13.16 13.25 4.53
N ASP A 268 -12.89 14.52 4.79
CA ASP A 268 -12.83 15.55 3.75
C ASP A 268 -11.52 15.43 2.90
N THR A 269 -10.56 14.64 3.36
CA THR A 269 -9.30 14.37 2.66
C THR A 269 -9.46 13.15 1.75
N THR A 270 -9.09 13.28 0.48
CA THR A 270 -9.00 12.14 -0.44
C THR A 270 -7.66 11.43 -0.29
N TYR A 271 -7.60 10.15 -0.69
CA TYR A 271 -6.33 9.41 -0.68
C TYR A 271 -5.29 10.07 -1.60
N GLN A 272 -5.70 10.61 -2.75
CA GLN A 272 -4.85 11.41 -3.63
C GLN A 272 -4.22 12.58 -2.89
N SER A 273 -5.05 13.42 -2.24
CA SER A 273 -4.57 14.58 -1.50
C SER A 273 -3.60 14.18 -0.37
N TYR A 274 -3.88 13.09 0.32
CA TYR A 274 -3.00 12.53 1.35
C TYR A 274 -1.63 12.12 0.79
N LEU A 275 -1.61 11.43 -0.37
CA LEU A 275 -0.37 11.00 -1.01
C LEU A 275 0.47 12.21 -1.46
N VAL A 276 -0.17 13.19 -2.09
CA VAL A 276 0.48 14.42 -2.55
C VAL A 276 1.03 15.23 -1.38
N GLU A 277 0.24 15.41 -0.33
CA GLU A 277 0.68 16.13 0.88
C GLU A 277 1.92 15.48 1.51
N ASN A 278 1.92 14.16 1.64
CA ASN A 278 3.06 13.42 2.19
C ASN A 278 4.32 13.59 1.33
N ALA A 279 4.20 13.55 0.00
CA ALA A 279 5.31 13.74 -0.92
C ALA A 279 5.89 15.17 -0.81
N LEU A 280 5.03 16.19 -0.80
CA LEU A 280 5.46 17.57 -0.60
C LEU A 280 6.15 17.76 0.76
N ARG A 281 5.59 17.20 1.82
CA ARG A 281 6.14 17.25 3.19
C ARG A 281 7.53 16.61 3.25
N GLU A 282 7.70 15.43 2.64
CA GLU A 282 8.99 14.75 2.59
C GLU A 282 10.03 15.54 1.79
N ASN A 283 9.63 16.11 0.66
CA ASN A 283 10.50 16.95 -0.17
C ASN A 283 10.95 18.21 0.59
N ASP A 284 10.02 18.94 1.20
CA ASP A 284 10.32 20.16 1.95
C ASP A 284 11.17 19.85 3.19
N TYR A 285 10.87 18.77 3.90
CA TYR A 285 11.67 18.32 5.03
C TYR A 285 13.11 17.97 4.61
N THR A 286 13.26 17.21 3.52
CA THR A 286 14.58 16.85 2.97
C THR A 286 15.37 18.06 2.53
N ALA A 287 14.73 19.01 1.83
CA ALA A 287 15.35 20.27 1.43
C ALA A 287 15.79 21.11 2.63
N TRP A 288 14.94 21.18 3.66
CA TRP A 288 15.26 21.88 4.90
C TRP A 288 16.45 21.25 5.63
N VAL A 289 16.47 19.92 5.83
CA VAL A 289 17.61 19.20 6.45
C VAL A 289 18.89 19.44 5.65
N SER A 290 18.82 19.37 4.32
CA SER A 290 19.97 19.66 3.45
C SER A 290 20.49 21.08 3.66
N SER A 291 19.60 22.06 3.79
CA SER A 291 19.97 23.47 4.04
C SER A 291 20.68 23.68 5.38
N LEU A 292 20.34 22.89 6.40
CA LEU A 292 21.00 22.95 7.72
C LEU A 292 22.43 22.39 7.70
N THR A 293 22.71 21.48 6.80
CA THR A 293 24.01 20.80 6.68
C THR A 293 24.89 21.36 5.57
N ASP A 294 24.34 22.22 4.72
CA ASP A 294 25.09 22.85 3.64
C ASP A 294 26.25 23.72 4.18
N GLY A 295 27.44 23.49 3.67
CA GLY A 295 28.66 24.14 4.12
C GLY A 295 29.21 23.69 5.48
N VAL A 296 28.58 22.72 6.15
CA VAL A 296 29.08 22.17 7.42
C VAL A 296 30.26 21.24 7.15
N THR A 297 31.44 21.60 7.63
CA THR A 297 32.61 20.74 7.60
C THR A 297 32.83 20.07 8.95
N TYR A 298 33.05 18.77 8.97
CA TYR A 298 33.39 18.05 10.20
C TYR A 298 34.73 17.35 10.08
N THR A 299 35.45 17.27 11.20
CA THR A 299 36.71 16.52 11.28
C THR A 299 36.49 15.33 12.19
N LEU A 300 36.64 14.12 11.64
CA LEU A 300 36.59 12.89 12.42
C LEU A 300 37.82 12.80 13.34
N ASN A 301 37.60 12.77 14.66
CA ASN A 301 38.65 12.45 15.60
C ASN A 301 38.95 10.93 15.57
N ALA A 302 39.85 10.51 14.68
CA ALA A 302 40.20 9.12 14.47
C ALA A 302 40.72 8.39 15.75
N LYS A 303 41.21 9.16 16.74
CA LYS A 303 41.62 8.58 18.03
C LYS A 303 40.43 8.27 18.93
N ALA A 304 39.37 9.10 18.88
CA ALA A 304 38.14 8.86 19.62
C ALA A 304 37.32 7.69 19.00
N ALA A 305 37.25 7.63 17.69
CA ALA A 305 36.56 6.54 16.96
C ALA A 305 37.18 5.15 17.26
N LYS A 306 38.51 5.06 17.38
CA LYS A 306 39.20 3.81 17.74
C LYS A 306 38.97 3.36 19.20
N ARG A 307 38.56 4.26 20.11
CA ARG A 307 38.24 3.91 21.51
C ARG A 307 36.85 3.37 21.71
N GLY A 308 35.91 3.73 20.85
CA GLY A 308 34.52 3.23 20.90
C GLY A 308 34.31 1.81 20.36
N GLY A 309 35.28 1.28 19.59
CA GLY A 309 35.20 -0.04 18.97
C GLY A 309 35.82 -1.19 19.79
N LYS A 310 36.19 -0.95 21.04
CA LYS A 310 36.67 -1.99 21.96
C LYS A 310 35.72 -2.09 23.16
N LYS A 311 34.64 -2.82 22.99
CA LYS A 311 33.91 -3.52 24.05
C LYS A 311 33.58 -4.92 23.55
#